data_010049bafcdd040d8ec44b468b0d5da8
#
_entry.id   010049bafcdd040d8ec44b468b0d5da8
#
_cell.length_a   1.000
_cell.length_b   1.000
_cell.length_c   1.000
_cell.angle_alpha   90.00
_cell.angle_beta   90.00
_cell.angle_gamma   90.00
#
_symmetry.space_group_name_H-M   'P 1'
#
loop_
_entity.id
_entity.type
_entity.pdbx_description
1 polymer ?
#
loop_
_entity_poly.entity_id
_entity_poly.type
_entity_poly.pdbx_seq_one_letter_code
_entity_poly.pdbx_strand_id
1 'polypeptide(L)'
;FRSITCVDALLGTDMERVCRKAEEKVDIPVRPCYMYALTREGRKPPMVHVRQSLYSLLEPQKKKGNVVNLLGFFSPLVDDCEMYELLQQAGVKTIHEISRCKDYEEYQTMSQANFNLVLHPEARFAAEDFHDRLKIPFIELRRLYQTDKIENQYRALGQVLGVSFDQEVYKKTAEEAVERFREVCPDASFAVGECMNGDPFELALALVRYGFRVPEIYGTITAENFVYIRHLAELSPNTKVFSNMEPTMLYYDPSGSGVNLTIGKDAGYYHRDQPNAVWNQDRQPYGYAGVRRLFETLTEKVLQKGEKV
;
A
#
# COMPACT_ATOMS: atom_id res chain seq x y z
N PHE A 1 -10.39 20.62 -0.21
CA PHE A 1 -10.07 20.25 -1.61
C PHE A 1 -11.35 20.12 -2.44
N ARG A 2 -11.29 20.51 -3.71
CA ARG A 2 -12.36 20.27 -4.69
C ARG A 2 -11.89 19.20 -5.68
N SER A 3 -12.62 18.09 -5.72
CA SER A 3 -12.39 17.03 -6.71
C SER A 3 -12.81 17.50 -8.10
N ILE A 4 -11.99 17.21 -9.10
CA ILE A 4 -12.19 17.51 -10.50
C ILE A 4 -12.43 16.20 -11.23
N THR A 5 -13.57 16.12 -11.88
CA THR A 5 -14.02 14.92 -12.59
C THR A 5 -13.77 15.03 -14.09
N CYS A 6 -14.06 13.95 -14.82
CA CYS A 6 -13.98 13.94 -16.28
C CYS A 6 -14.90 14.97 -16.92
N VAL A 7 -16.03 15.32 -16.31
CA VAL A 7 -16.96 16.34 -16.81
C VAL A 7 -16.31 17.72 -16.80
N ASP A 8 -15.64 18.09 -15.71
CA ASP A 8 -14.92 19.37 -15.61
C ASP A 8 -13.81 19.48 -16.69
N ALA A 9 -13.11 18.36 -16.93
CA ALA A 9 -12.09 18.28 -17.97
C ALA A 9 -12.66 18.46 -19.39
N LEU A 10 -13.80 17.83 -19.68
CA LEU A 10 -14.49 17.94 -20.97
C LEU A 10 -15.05 19.34 -21.21
N LEU A 11 -15.53 20.03 -20.17
CA LEU A 11 -16.04 21.38 -20.24
C LEU A 11 -14.95 22.45 -20.26
N GLY A 12 -13.67 22.08 -20.10
CA GLY A 12 -12.56 23.02 -20.02
C GLY A 12 -12.65 23.96 -18.82
N THR A 13 -13.23 23.52 -17.71
CA THR A 13 -13.43 24.35 -16.51
C THR A 13 -12.07 24.77 -15.92
N ASP A 14 -11.83 26.08 -15.80
CA ASP A 14 -10.66 26.63 -15.10
C ASP A 14 -10.83 26.45 -13.57
N MET A 15 -10.43 25.29 -13.08
CA MET A 15 -10.58 24.92 -11.68
C MET A 15 -9.67 25.71 -10.74
N GLU A 16 -8.51 26.14 -11.19
CA GLU A 16 -7.64 27.02 -10.41
C GLU A 16 -8.35 28.36 -10.10
N ARG A 17 -9.00 28.93 -11.11
CA ARG A 17 -9.81 30.14 -10.93
C ARG A 17 -11.02 29.91 -10.00
N VAL A 18 -11.67 28.76 -10.13
CA VAL A 18 -12.81 28.40 -9.25
C VAL A 18 -12.36 28.27 -7.80
N CYS A 19 -11.23 27.58 -7.57
CA CYS A 19 -10.67 27.42 -6.23
C CYS A 19 -10.24 28.77 -5.62
N ARG A 20 -9.54 29.62 -6.37
CA ARG A 20 -9.16 30.96 -5.89
C ARG A 20 -10.39 31.80 -5.50
N LYS A 21 -11.42 31.82 -6.32
CA LYS A 21 -12.66 32.56 -5.99
C LYS A 21 -13.39 31.97 -4.76
N ALA A 22 -13.30 30.66 -4.54
CA ALA A 22 -13.85 30.04 -3.34
C ALA A 22 -13.03 30.45 -2.11
N GLU A 23 -11.72 30.39 -2.20
CA GLU A 23 -10.78 30.77 -1.14
C GLU A 23 -11.02 32.23 -0.68
N GLU A 24 -11.16 33.17 -1.65
CA GLU A 24 -11.48 34.57 -1.36
C GLU A 24 -12.81 34.76 -0.60
N LYS A 25 -13.78 33.85 -0.77
CA LYS A 25 -15.11 33.96 -0.13
C LYS A 25 -15.20 33.34 1.24
N VAL A 26 -14.44 32.26 1.48
CA VAL A 26 -14.57 31.47 2.70
C VAL A 26 -13.38 31.65 3.65
N ASP A 27 -12.36 32.39 3.23
CA ASP A 27 -11.11 32.61 3.97
C ASP A 27 -10.45 31.29 4.45
N ILE A 28 -10.56 30.26 3.63
CA ILE A 28 -9.97 28.94 3.86
C ILE A 28 -9.23 28.51 2.60
N PRO A 29 -7.99 28.00 2.71
CA PRO A 29 -7.23 27.51 1.55
C PRO A 29 -8.01 26.46 0.77
N VAL A 30 -8.22 26.69 -0.52
CA VAL A 30 -8.93 25.78 -1.44
C VAL A 30 -8.01 25.37 -2.57
N ARG A 31 -7.83 24.06 -2.75
CA ARG A 31 -6.95 23.51 -3.81
C ARG A 31 -7.71 22.55 -4.71
N PRO A 32 -7.42 22.55 -6.01
CA PRO A 32 -7.98 21.58 -6.93
C PRO A 32 -7.38 20.21 -6.69
N CYS A 33 -8.19 19.16 -6.83
CA CYS A 33 -7.77 17.77 -6.75
C CYS A 33 -8.15 17.06 -8.04
N TYR A 34 -7.19 16.85 -8.92
CA TYR A 34 -7.42 16.31 -10.26
C TYR A 34 -7.56 14.78 -10.23
N MET A 35 -8.78 14.27 -10.36
CA MET A 35 -9.12 12.84 -10.31
C MET A 35 -9.56 12.25 -11.67
N TYR A 36 -9.43 12.98 -12.75
CA TYR A 36 -9.86 12.48 -14.06
C TYR A 36 -8.77 11.69 -14.79
N ALA A 37 -9.18 10.63 -15.49
CA ALA A 37 -8.29 9.73 -16.21
C ALA A 37 -8.29 9.94 -17.75
N LEU A 38 -9.17 10.79 -18.28
CA LEU A 38 -9.40 10.95 -19.73
C LEU A 38 -8.20 11.50 -20.53
N THR A 39 -7.21 12.07 -19.88
CA THR A 39 -6.06 12.70 -20.53
C THR A 39 -4.76 12.14 -19.99
N ARG A 40 -4.62 10.82 -19.98
CA ARG A 40 -3.48 10.14 -19.36
C ARG A 40 -2.15 10.25 -20.11
N GLU A 41 -2.17 10.56 -21.41
CA GLU A 41 -0.91 10.71 -22.16
C GLU A 41 -0.03 11.80 -21.53
N GLY A 42 1.13 11.40 -21.04
CA GLY A 42 2.11 12.28 -20.40
C GLY A 42 1.72 12.84 -19.03
N ARG A 43 0.59 12.42 -18.42
CA ARG A 43 0.16 12.87 -17.10
C ARG A 43 0.30 11.80 -16.03
N LYS A 44 0.56 12.26 -14.80
CA LYS A 44 0.62 11.38 -13.62
C LYS A 44 -0.75 10.76 -13.34
N PRO A 45 -0.78 9.52 -12.82
CA PRO A 45 -2.03 8.88 -12.39
C PRO A 45 -2.83 9.76 -11.41
N PRO A 46 -4.17 9.68 -11.40
CA PRO A 46 -5.00 10.53 -10.54
C PRO A 46 -4.62 10.47 -9.06
N MET A 47 -4.30 9.29 -8.55
CA MET A 47 -3.95 9.11 -7.13
C MET A 47 -2.61 9.74 -6.75
N VAL A 48 -1.69 9.92 -7.70
CA VAL A 48 -0.46 10.70 -7.52
C VAL A 48 -0.79 12.18 -7.35
N HIS A 49 -1.67 12.72 -8.20
CA HIS A 49 -2.13 14.11 -8.07
C HIS A 49 -2.87 14.38 -6.75
N VAL A 50 -3.73 13.45 -6.32
CA VAL A 50 -4.43 13.55 -5.03
C VAL A 50 -3.42 13.71 -3.90
N ARG A 51 -2.38 12.85 -3.86
CA ARG A 51 -1.35 12.94 -2.83
C ARG A 51 -0.56 14.24 -2.88
N GLN A 52 -0.18 14.71 -4.08
CA GLN A 52 0.48 16.01 -4.20
C GLN A 52 -0.42 17.16 -3.71
N SER A 53 -1.69 17.19 -4.15
CA SER A 53 -2.64 18.22 -3.72
C SER A 53 -2.84 18.21 -2.22
N LEU A 54 -2.93 17.03 -1.61
CA LEU A 54 -3.14 16.85 -0.18
C LEU A 54 -2.06 17.56 0.66
N TYR A 55 -0.82 17.54 0.21
CA TYR A 55 0.31 18.16 0.91
C TYR A 55 0.69 19.55 0.38
N SER A 56 0.00 20.05 -0.64
CA SER A 56 0.32 21.36 -1.25
C SER A 56 0.05 22.56 -0.34
N LEU A 57 -0.77 22.38 0.69
CA LEU A 57 -1.09 23.42 1.68
C LEU A 57 -0.08 23.54 2.81
N LEU A 58 0.88 22.64 2.92
CA LEU A 58 1.94 22.72 3.94
C LEU A 58 2.87 23.89 3.65
N GLU A 59 3.09 24.71 4.65
CA GLU A 59 4.01 25.85 4.57
C GLU A 59 5.35 25.52 5.25
N PRO A 60 6.46 26.13 4.77
CA PRO A 60 7.76 25.94 5.40
C PRO A 60 7.75 26.36 6.88
N GLN A 61 8.19 25.46 7.75
CA GLN A 61 8.33 25.72 9.19
C GLN A 61 9.73 25.33 9.67
N LYS A 62 10.12 25.83 10.86
CA LYS A 62 11.37 25.44 11.51
C LYS A 62 11.33 23.95 11.83
N LYS A 63 12.36 23.21 11.40
CA LYS A 63 12.48 21.79 11.69
C LYS A 63 12.57 21.54 13.19
N LYS A 64 11.87 20.50 13.64
CA LYS A 64 12.01 19.96 15.00
C LYS A 64 12.80 18.67 14.94
N GLY A 65 13.73 18.50 15.87
CA GLY A 65 14.44 17.22 16.00
C GLY A 65 13.48 16.07 16.30
N ASN A 66 13.75 14.89 15.71
CA ASN A 66 13.06 13.63 16.03
C ASN A 66 11.58 13.58 15.60
N VAL A 67 11.26 14.19 14.44
CA VAL A 67 9.93 14.17 13.83
C VAL A 67 10.01 13.52 12.45
N VAL A 68 9.12 12.58 12.17
CA VAL A 68 9.05 11.81 10.91
C VAL A 68 7.62 11.81 10.39
N ASN A 69 7.45 11.94 9.08
CA ASN A 69 6.17 11.70 8.43
C ASN A 69 6.15 10.32 7.76
N LEU A 70 5.05 9.59 7.89
CA LEU A 70 4.73 8.43 7.08
C LEU A 70 3.82 8.87 5.93
N LEU A 71 4.31 8.81 4.69
CA LEU A 71 3.61 9.24 3.49
C LEU A 71 3.20 8.04 2.65
N GLY A 72 2.04 8.11 2.03
CA GLY A 72 1.64 7.14 1.03
C GLY A 72 0.22 6.63 1.16
N PHE A 73 -0.29 6.49 2.36
CA PHE A 73 -1.64 6.04 2.60
C PHE A 73 -2.55 7.18 3.05
N PHE A 74 -3.86 7.05 2.78
CA PHE A 74 -4.88 7.97 3.28
C PHE A 74 -5.43 7.54 4.64
N SER A 75 -5.16 6.32 5.05
CA SER A 75 -5.47 5.77 6.36
C SER A 75 -4.19 5.36 7.07
N PRO A 76 -4.17 5.33 8.41
CA PRO A 76 -2.96 5.04 9.15
C PRO A 76 -2.56 3.58 9.03
N LEU A 77 -1.32 3.27 9.37
CA LEU A 77 -0.89 1.89 9.57
C LEU A 77 -1.70 1.26 10.72
N VAL A 78 -1.78 -0.06 10.74
CA VAL A 78 -2.35 -0.81 11.87
C VAL A 78 -1.58 -0.44 13.15
N ASP A 79 -2.31 -0.32 14.27
CA ASP A 79 -1.73 0.24 15.51
C ASP A 79 -0.59 -0.61 16.10
N ASP A 80 -0.58 -1.90 15.82
CA ASP A 80 0.46 -2.85 16.21
C ASP A 80 1.56 -3.06 15.15
N CYS A 81 1.69 -2.13 14.19
CA CYS A 81 2.79 -2.14 13.25
C CYS A 81 4.11 -1.81 13.97
N GLU A 82 5.07 -2.70 13.85
CA GLU A 82 6.40 -2.57 14.46
C GLU A 82 7.15 -1.31 14.02
N MET A 83 6.79 -0.71 12.88
CA MET A 83 7.39 0.52 12.40
C MET A 83 7.36 1.64 13.43
N TYR A 84 6.28 1.74 14.21
CA TYR A 84 6.17 2.77 15.26
C TYR A 84 7.23 2.58 16.35
N GLU A 85 7.38 1.34 16.85
CA GLU A 85 8.35 1.02 17.89
C GLU A 85 9.79 1.13 17.37
N LEU A 86 10.07 0.66 16.16
CA LEU A 86 11.38 0.77 15.53
C LEU A 86 11.81 2.22 15.35
N LEU A 87 10.92 3.11 14.92
CA LEU A 87 11.21 4.53 14.82
C LEU A 87 11.43 5.17 16.20
N GLN A 88 10.68 4.77 17.22
CA GLN A 88 10.91 5.23 18.59
C GLN A 88 12.28 4.77 19.13
N GLN A 89 12.70 3.53 18.85
CA GLN A 89 14.04 3.04 19.17
C GLN A 89 15.14 3.88 18.49
N ALA A 90 14.88 4.40 17.27
CA ALA A 90 15.76 5.34 16.58
C ALA A 90 15.71 6.78 17.17
N GLY A 91 14.97 7.00 18.26
CA GLY A 91 14.85 8.30 18.91
C GLY A 91 13.82 9.23 18.29
N VAL A 92 12.96 8.74 17.36
CA VAL A 92 11.83 9.50 16.84
C VAL A 92 10.80 9.71 17.96
N LYS A 93 10.42 10.95 18.19
CA LYS A 93 9.44 11.33 19.24
C LYS A 93 8.05 11.57 18.69
N THR A 94 7.96 12.00 17.45
CA THR A 94 6.70 12.32 16.79
C THR A 94 6.66 11.68 15.41
N ILE A 95 5.62 10.92 15.17
CA ILE A 95 5.34 10.28 13.87
C ILE A 95 4.03 10.85 13.37
N HIS A 96 4.06 11.51 12.23
CA HIS A 96 2.87 12.05 11.59
C HIS A 96 2.38 11.12 10.48
N GLU A 97 1.11 10.85 10.52
CA GLU A 97 0.30 10.32 9.41
C GLU A 97 -0.86 11.28 9.20
N ILE A 98 -1.12 11.66 7.97
CA ILE A 98 -2.12 12.71 7.69
C ILE A 98 -3.50 12.38 8.25
N SER A 99 -3.87 11.10 8.25
CA SER A 99 -5.15 10.62 8.78
C SER A 99 -5.28 10.67 10.31
N ARG A 100 -4.17 10.89 11.00
CA ARG A 100 -4.13 11.04 12.46
C ARG A 100 -4.09 12.51 12.91
N CYS A 101 -3.90 13.44 11.97
CA CYS A 101 -3.98 14.87 12.28
C CYS A 101 -5.41 15.25 12.66
N LYS A 102 -5.59 15.85 13.81
CA LYS A 102 -6.90 16.20 14.37
C LYS A 102 -7.50 17.44 13.72
N ASP A 103 -6.62 18.36 13.31
CA ASP A 103 -7.00 19.66 12.76
C ASP A 103 -5.94 20.17 11.76
N TYR A 104 -6.19 21.34 11.20
CA TYR A 104 -5.30 21.97 10.23
C TYR A 104 -3.96 22.42 10.83
N GLU A 105 -3.95 22.79 12.11
CA GLU A 105 -2.73 23.21 12.81
C GLU A 105 -1.79 22.01 12.98
N GLU A 106 -2.33 20.87 13.41
CA GLU A 106 -1.55 19.64 13.52
C GLU A 106 -1.06 19.17 12.15
N TYR A 107 -1.90 19.24 11.11
CA TYR A 107 -1.48 18.96 9.73
C TYR A 107 -0.30 19.84 9.31
N GLN A 108 -0.31 21.14 9.61
CA GLN A 108 0.81 22.05 9.30
C GLN A 108 2.12 21.65 9.98
N THR A 109 2.07 20.96 11.13
CA THR A 109 3.29 20.49 11.81
C THR A 109 4.03 19.39 11.06
N MET A 110 3.41 18.74 10.06
CA MET A 110 4.10 17.80 9.16
C MET A 110 5.29 18.44 8.45
N SER A 111 5.26 19.77 8.21
CA SER A 111 6.38 20.50 7.62
C SER A 111 7.60 20.66 8.54
N GLN A 112 7.46 20.33 9.84
CA GLN A 112 8.56 20.35 10.82
C GLN A 112 9.40 19.07 10.81
N ALA A 113 9.01 18.04 10.04
CA ALA A 113 9.69 16.76 10.03
C ALA A 113 11.15 16.84 9.56
N ASN A 114 11.97 15.93 10.06
CA ASN A 114 13.38 15.78 9.67
C ASN A 114 13.50 15.01 8.35
N PHE A 115 12.65 14.01 8.16
CA PHE A 115 12.56 13.23 6.94
C PHE A 115 11.17 12.60 6.79
N ASN A 116 10.88 12.14 5.58
CA ASN A 116 9.68 11.41 5.24
C ASN A 116 10.01 9.94 4.96
N LEU A 117 9.19 9.01 5.45
CA LEU A 117 9.15 7.63 4.96
C LEU A 117 8.01 7.50 3.95
N VAL A 118 8.35 7.16 2.72
CA VAL A 118 7.40 6.96 1.63
C VAL A 118 7.05 5.47 1.59
N LEU A 119 5.83 5.12 1.97
CA LEU A 119 5.36 3.74 2.13
C LEU A 119 4.56 3.22 0.91
N HIS A 120 4.28 4.10 -0.04
CA HIS A 120 3.55 3.76 -1.26
C HIS A 120 4.16 4.49 -2.47
N PRO A 121 4.43 3.81 -3.59
CA PRO A 121 5.09 4.43 -4.76
C PRO A 121 4.41 5.69 -5.30
N GLU A 122 3.08 5.75 -5.27
CA GLU A 122 2.32 6.93 -5.71
C GLU A 122 2.57 8.20 -4.89
N ALA A 123 3.17 8.08 -3.71
CA ALA A 123 3.54 9.24 -2.89
C ALA A 123 4.94 9.80 -3.20
N ARG A 124 5.71 9.17 -4.08
CA ARG A 124 7.06 9.62 -4.46
C ARG A 124 7.07 11.08 -4.91
N PHE A 125 6.17 11.46 -5.82
CA PHE A 125 6.09 12.84 -6.30
C PHE A 125 5.67 13.84 -5.22
N ALA A 126 4.85 13.44 -4.26
CA ALA A 126 4.57 14.28 -3.09
C ALA A 126 5.82 14.43 -2.22
N ALA A 127 6.61 13.38 -2.03
CA ALA A 127 7.85 13.42 -1.27
C ALA A 127 8.93 14.26 -1.97
N GLU A 128 9.01 14.22 -3.30
CA GLU A 128 9.86 15.13 -4.10
C GLU A 128 9.45 16.60 -3.88
N ASP A 129 8.14 16.91 -3.89
CA ASP A 129 7.65 18.24 -3.56
C ASP A 129 8.01 18.67 -2.12
N PHE A 130 7.90 17.77 -1.14
CA PHE A 130 8.41 18.02 0.22
C PHE A 130 9.91 18.34 0.23
N HIS A 131 10.69 17.58 -0.54
CA HIS A 131 12.12 17.82 -0.65
C HIS A 131 12.44 19.19 -1.24
N ASP A 132 11.81 19.52 -2.36
CA ASP A 132 12.10 20.74 -3.12
C ASP A 132 11.59 21.99 -2.41
N ARG A 133 10.38 21.97 -1.92
CA ARG A 133 9.68 23.12 -1.34
C ARG A 133 9.93 23.27 0.17
N LEU A 134 9.90 22.17 0.92
CA LEU A 134 10.00 22.17 2.37
C LEU A 134 11.39 21.73 2.89
N LYS A 135 12.30 21.32 2.00
CA LYS A 135 13.64 20.81 2.35
C LYS A 135 13.59 19.62 3.32
N ILE A 136 12.64 18.71 3.11
CA ILE A 136 12.51 17.46 3.87
C ILE A 136 12.94 16.31 2.99
N PRO A 137 14.06 15.64 3.27
CA PRO A 137 14.50 14.44 2.53
C PRO A 137 13.54 13.28 2.76
N PHE A 138 13.60 12.27 1.90
CA PHE A 138 12.75 11.10 2.03
C PHE A 138 13.51 9.79 1.77
N ILE A 139 12.97 8.72 2.35
CA ILE A 139 13.41 7.34 2.17
C ILE A 139 12.20 6.55 1.70
N GLU A 140 12.33 5.81 0.60
CA GLU A 140 11.28 4.93 0.12
C GLU A 140 11.40 3.54 0.75
N LEU A 141 10.29 3.05 1.27
CA LEU A 141 10.11 1.70 1.75
C LEU A 141 8.98 1.04 0.99
N ARG A 142 9.08 -0.26 0.79
CA ARG A 142 8.07 -1.04 0.09
C ARG A 142 7.21 -1.82 1.07
N ARG A 143 5.93 -1.97 0.76
CA ARG A 143 5.10 -2.98 1.42
C ARG A 143 5.50 -4.34 0.89
N LEU A 144 5.95 -5.20 1.78
CA LEU A 144 6.48 -6.52 1.47
C LEU A 144 5.80 -7.56 2.34
N TYR A 145 5.63 -8.77 1.80
CA TYR A 145 5.13 -9.94 2.52
C TYR A 145 6.19 -11.03 2.69
N GLN A 146 7.40 -10.82 2.21
CA GLN A 146 8.56 -11.69 2.38
C GLN A 146 9.35 -11.27 3.62
N THR A 147 9.35 -12.07 4.69
CA THR A 147 9.97 -11.71 5.99
C THR A 147 11.45 -11.37 5.91
N ASP A 148 12.22 -12.10 5.08
CA ASP A 148 13.64 -11.80 4.84
C ASP A 148 13.87 -10.47 4.11
N LYS A 149 12.95 -10.08 3.24
CA LYS A 149 13.03 -8.78 2.54
C LYS A 149 12.62 -7.62 3.45
N ILE A 150 11.65 -7.84 4.33
CA ILE A 150 11.29 -6.88 5.39
C ILE A 150 12.50 -6.66 6.31
N GLU A 151 13.14 -7.74 6.75
CA GLU A 151 14.35 -7.67 7.59
C GLU A 151 15.46 -6.83 6.95
N ASN A 152 15.74 -7.09 5.67
CA ASN A 152 16.77 -6.36 4.94
C ASN A 152 16.39 -4.87 4.77
N GLN A 153 15.12 -4.58 4.53
CA GLN A 153 14.62 -3.20 4.40
C GLN A 153 14.77 -2.43 5.72
N TYR A 154 14.40 -3.03 6.84
CA TYR A 154 14.55 -2.39 8.15
C TYR A 154 16.01 -2.29 8.59
N ARG A 155 16.85 -3.28 8.23
CA ARG A 155 18.30 -3.18 8.46
C ARG A 155 18.89 -1.99 7.68
N ALA A 156 18.51 -1.80 6.42
CA ALA A 156 18.96 -0.67 5.61
C ALA A 156 18.45 0.66 6.19
N LEU A 157 17.19 0.74 6.65
CA LEU A 157 16.65 1.91 7.32
C LEU A 157 17.44 2.22 8.60
N GLY A 158 17.73 1.20 9.42
CA GLY A 158 18.53 1.35 10.63
C GLY A 158 19.92 1.91 10.34
N GLN A 159 20.60 1.43 9.30
CA GLN A 159 21.89 1.98 8.86
C GLN A 159 21.82 3.47 8.52
N VAL A 160 20.78 3.91 7.81
CA VAL A 160 20.58 5.33 7.48
C VAL A 160 20.33 6.15 8.74
N LEU A 161 19.60 5.60 9.72
CA LEU A 161 19.30 6.28 10.99
C LEU A 161 20.42 6.14 12.04
N GLY A 162 21.46 5.37 11.78
CA GLY A 162 22.59 5.15 12.69
C GLY A 162 22.25 4.24 13.88
N VAL A 163 21.27 3.34 13.72
CA VAL A 163 20.81 2.40 14.77
C VAL A 163 20.73 0.98 14.24
N SER A 164 20.75 0.00 15.15
CA SER A 164 20.45 -1.40 14.84
C SER A 164 19.09 -1.73 15.45
N PHE A 165 18.13 -2.08 14.60
CA PHE A 165 16.81 -2.49 15.06
C PHE A 165 16.82 -3.94 15.53
N ASP A 166 16.23 -4.19 16.70
CA ASP A 166 15.88 -5.55 17.11
C ASP A 166 14.54 -5.94 16.48
N GLN A 167 14.61 -6.82 15.49
CA GLN A 167 13.45 -7.24 14.69
C GLN A 167 13.00 -8.67 15.00
N GLU A 168 13.75 -9.40 15.82
CA GLU A 168 13.60 -10.85 15.95
C GLU A 168 12.20 -11.26 16.41
N VAL A 169 11.65 -10.55 17.39
CA VAL A 169 10.31 -10.86 17.94
C VAL A 169 9.22 -10.69 16.88
N TYR A 170 9.27 -9.59 16.10
CA TYR A 170 8.27 -9.31 15.07
C TYR A 170 8.35 -10.30 13.92
N LYS A 171 9.59 -10.58 13.46
CA LYS A 171 9.85 -11.56 12.40
C LYS A 171 9.35 -12.94 12.80
N LYS A 172 9.73 -13.42 14.00
CA LYS A 172 9.31 -14.71 14.52
C LYS A 172 7.78 -14.83 14.58
N THR A 173 7.10 -13.82 15.09
CA THR A 173 5.63 -13.81 15.19
C THR A 173 4.97 -13.90 13.82
N ALA A 174 5.53 -13.23 12.80
CA ALA A 174 5.04 -13.32 11.44
C ALA A 174 5.27 -14.72 10.84
N GLU A 175 6.45 -15.30 11.04
CA GLU A 175 6.80 -16.63 10.55
C GLU A 175 5.95 -17.72 11.25
N GLU A 176 5.70 -17.60 12.53
CA GLU A 176 4.79 -18.50 13.27
C GLU A 176 3.35 -18.45 12.72
N ALA A 177 2.86 -17.31 12.30
CA ALA A 177 1.55 -17.19 11.65
C ALA A 177 1.51 -17.91 10.29
N VAL A 178 2.60 -17.82 9.50
CA VAL A 178 2.74 -18.56 8.24
C VAL A 178 2.73 -20.06 8.49
N GLU A 179 3.50 -20.55 9.46
CA GLU A 179 3.57 -21.98 9.79
C GLU A 179 2.23 -22.52 10.29
N ARG A 180 1.56 -21.80 11.18
CA ARG A 180 0.21 -22.16 11.64
C ARG A 180 -0.79 -22.28 10.49
N PHE A 181 -0.74 -21.34 9.54
CA PHE A 181 -1.59 -21.43 8.37
C PHE A 181 -1.26 -22.66 7.53
N ARG A 182 0.03 -22.99 7.34
CA ARG A 182 0.47 -24.19 6.62
C ARG A 182 -0.05 -25.47 7.26
N GLU A 183 -0.05 -25.54 8.58
CA GLU A 183 -0.61 -26.70 9.31
C GLU A 183 -2.12 -26.86 9.09
N VAL A 184 -2.86 -25.73 9.03
CA VAL A 184 -4.32 -25.72 8.83
C VAL A 184 -4.70 -26.01 7.38
N CYS A 185 -3.91 -25.54 6.41
CA CYS A 185 -4.19 -25.68 4.99
C CYS A 185 -2.92 -26.03 4.19
N PRO A 186 -2.41 -27.28 4.31
CA PRO A 186 -1.15 -27.69 3.67
C PRO A 186 -1.23 -27.65 2.13
N ASP A 187 -2.40 -27.86 1.56
CA ASP A 187 -2.65 -27.87 0.11
C ASP A 187 -3.15 -26.52 -0.40
N ALA A 188 -2.86 -25.42 0.30
CA ALA A 188 -3.30 -24.08 -0.10
C ALA A 188 -2.83 -23.73 -1.51
N SER A 189 -3.77 -23.25 -2.32
CA SER A 189 -3.57 -22.89 -3.72
C SER A 189 -4.32 -21.59 -4.01
N PHE A 190 -3.58 -20.53 -4.25
CA PHE A 190 -4.09 -19.16 -4.22
C PHE A 190 -4.37 -18.58 -5.60
N ALA A 191 -5.48 -17.83 -5.72
CA ALA A 191 -5.58 -16.75 -6.68
C ALA A 191 -5.37 -15.42 -5.94
N VAL A 192 -4.51 -14.55 -6.49
CA VAL A 192 -4.15 -13.26 -5.90
C VAL A 192 -4.63 -12.13 -6.79
N GLY A 193 -5.46 -11.23 -6.26
CA GLY A 193 -5.99 -10.06 -6.97
C GLY A 193 -5.25 -8.77 -6.67
N GLU A 194 -5.45 -7.75 -7.52
CA GLU A 194 -4.86 -6.41 -7.32
C GLU A 194 -5.71 -5.49 -6.43
N CYS A 195 -6.99 -5.82 -6.22
CA CYS A 195 -7.88 -5.04 -5.36
C CYS A 195 -7.67 -5.40 -3.88
N MET A 196 -6.46 -5.15 -3.37
CA MET A 196 -6.05 -5.47 -2.01
C MET A 196 -5.01 -4.47 -1.45
N ASN A 197 -4.66 -4.62 -0.16
CA ASN A 197 -3.58 -3.86 0.48
C ASN A 197 -2.20 -4.45 0.14
N GLY A 198 -1.72 -4.27 -1.07
CA GLY A 198 -0.41 -4.75 -1.51
C GLY A 198 -0.22 -4.74 -3.01
N ASP A 199 0.94 -5.18 -3.45
CA ASP A 199 1.22 -5.51 -4.85
C ASP A 199 0.93 -7.02 -5.05
N PRO A 200 0.07 -7.40 -6.01
CA PRO A 200 -0.32 -8.80 -6.19
C PRO A 200 0.84 -9.71 -6.58
N PHE A 201 1.83 -9.20 -7.31
CA PHE A 201 2.98 -9.98 -7.75
C PHE A 201 4.00 -10.17 -6.61
N GLU A 202 4.17 -9.15 -5.75
CA GLU A 202 5.01 -9.28 -4.56
C GLU A 202 4.41 -10.30 -3.59
N LEU A 203 3.10 -10.21 -3.32
CA LEU A 203 2.43 -11.17 -2.46
C LEU A 203 2.46 -12.59 -3.06
N ALA A 204 2.19 -12.74 -4.35
CA ALA A 204 2.28 -14.03 -5.03
C ALA A 204 3.68 -14.64 -4.91
N LEU A 205 4.72 -13.83 -5.09
CA LEU A 205 6.11 -14.27 -4.89
C LEU A 205 6.38 -14.68 -3.44
N ALA A 206 5.86 -13.94 -2.46
CA ALA A 206 5.97 -14.32 -1.05
C ALA A 206 5.31 -15.67 -0.78
N LEU A 207 4.09 -15.88 -1.27
CA LEU A 207 3.36 -17.15 -1.12
C LEU A 207 4.12 -18.33 -1.75
N VAL A 208 4.65 -18.15 -2.97
CA VAL A 208 5.46 -19.19 -3.64
C VAL A 208 6.74 -19.50 -2.82
N ARG A 209 7.42 -18.49 -2.30
CA ARG A 209 8.61 -18.66 -1.45
C ARG A 209 8.29 -19.32 -0.11
N TYR A 210 7.10 -19.14 0.42
CA TYR A 210 6.59 -19.88 1.58
C TYR A 210 6.15 -21.32 1.24
N GLY A 211 6.25 -21.74 -0.02
CA GLY A 211 5.94 -23.09 -0.47
C GLY A 211 4.48 -23.32 -0.85
N PHE A 212 3.66 -22.27 -0.95
CA PHE A 212 2.28 -22.38 -1.42
C PHE A 212 2.19 -22.31 -2.94
N ARG A 213 1.12 -22.87 -3.49
CA ARG A 213 0.83 -22.77 -4.93
C ARG A 213 0.08 -21.47 -5.24
N VAL A 214 0.46 -20.82 -6.35
CA VAL A 214 -0.23 -19.63 -6.86
C VAL A 214 -0.51 -19.84 -8.36
N PRO A 215 -1.57 -20.55 -8.73
CA PRO A 215 -1.93 -20.75 -10.13
C PRO A 215 -2.27 -19.45 -10.87
N GLU A 216 -2.84 -18.46 -10.20
CA GLU A 216 -3.41 -17.29 -10.85
C GLU A 216 -3.15 -15.99 -10.11
N ILE A 217 -2.85 -14.95 -10.88
CA ILE A 217 -2.70 -13.57 -10.41
C ILE A 217 -3.57 -12.69 -11.31
N TYR A 218 -4.39 -11.84 -10.71
CA TYR A 218 -5.14 -10.79 -11.40
C TYR A 218 -4.47 -9.47 -11.10
N GLY A 219 -3.88 -8.84 -12.11
CA GLY A 219 -3.14 -7.61 -11.85
C GLY A 219 -2.59 -6.93 -13.08
N THR A 220 -2.29 -5.64 -12.92
CA THR A 220 -1.71 -4.80 -13.95
C THR A 220 -0.18 -4.85 -13.86
N ILE A 221 0.47 -5.21 -14.97
CA ILE A 221 1.94 -5.21 -15.06
C ILE A 221 2.44 -3.79 -15.21
N THR A 222 3.39 -3.41 -14.35
CA THR A 222 4.04 -2.10 -14.34
C THR A 222 5.56 -2.25 -14.24
N ALA A 223 6.31 -1.19 -14.51
CA ALA A 223 7.76 -1.19 -14.29
C ALA A 223 8.14 -1.46 -12.83
N GLU A 224 7.30 -1.05 -11.88
CA GLU A 224 7.53 -1.18 -10.44
C GLU A 224 7.44 -2.63 -9.94
N ASN A 225 6.56 -3.45 -10.53
CA ASN A 225 6.36 -4.83 -10.10
C ASN A 225 7.04 -5.88 -10.99
N PHE A 226 7.65 -5.46 -12.10
CA PHE A 226 8.29 -6.36 -13.06
C PHE A 226 9.40 -7.24 -12.45
N VAL A 227 10.08 -6.75 -11.43
CA VAL A 227 11.09 -7.52 -10.69
C VAL A 227 10.49 -8.76 -10.02
N TYR A 228 9.29 -8.66 -9.46
CA TYR A 228 8.59 -9.79 -8.83
C TYR A 228 8.14 -10.81 -9.88
N ILE A 229 7.65 -10.33 -11.02
CA ILE A 229 7.21 -11.18 -12.14
C ILE A 229 8.36 -12.03 -12.68
N ARG A 230 9.55 -11.45 -12.81
CA ARG A 230 10.75 -12.21 -13.23
C ARG A 230 11.06 -13.35 -12.28
N HIS A 231 11.08 -13.10 -10.98
CA HIS A 231 11.31 -14.15 -9.99
C HIS A 231 10.18 -15.18 -9.93
N LEU A 232 8.93 -14.76 -10.12
CA LEU A 232 7.81 -15.70 -10.24
C LEU A 232 7.95 -16.61 -11.44
N ALA A 233 8.39 -16.09 -12.61
CA ALA A 233 8.60 -16.90 -13.80
C ALA A 233 9.69 -17.98 -13.60
N GLU A 234 10.67 -17.73 -12.74
CA GLU A 234 11.71 -18.70 -12.38
C GLU A 234 11.20 -19.76 -11.39
N LEU A 235 10.43 -19.35 -10.37
CA LEU A 235 10.02 -20.23 -9.27
C LEU A 235 8.67 -20.93 -9.52
N SER A 236 7.78 -20.31 -10.27
CA SER A 236 6.43 -20.81 -10.58
C SER A 236 6.03 -20.51 -12.03
N PRO A 237 6.69 -21.13 -13.02
CA PRO A 237 6.50 -20.80 -14.45
C PRO A 237 5.09 -21.09 -14.97
N ASN A 238 4.29 -21.85 -14.24
CA ASN A 238 2.92 -22.19 -14.62
C ASN A 238 1.88 -21.21 -14.06
N THR A 239 2.30 -20.20 -13.25
CA THR A 239 1.42 -19.16 -12.77
C THR A 239 0.89 -18.32 -13.96
N LYS A 240 -0.42 -18.21 -14.06
CA LYS A 240 -1.08 -17.40 -15.08
C LYS A 240 -1.33 -15.99 -14.55
N VAL A 241 -1.13 -15.00 -15.43
CA VAL A 241 -1.42 -13.60 -15.12
C VAL A 241 -2.57 -13.12 -15.99
N PHE A 242 -3.60 -12.58 -15.34
CA PHE A 242 -4.78 -12.03 -15.97
C PHE A 242 -4.88 -10.53 -15.70
N SER A 243 -5.38 -9.77 -16.65
CA SER A 243 -5.66 -8.35 -16.49
C SER A 243 -7.16 -8.14 -16.29
N ASN A 244 -7.54 -7.48 -15.19
CA ASN A 244 -8.93 -7.07 -14.96
C ASN A 244 -9.47 -6.10 -16.04
N MET A 245 -8.58 -5.49 -16.83
CA MET A 245 -8.94 -4.59 -17.94
C MET A 245 -9.21 -5.31 -19.26
N GLU A 246 -8.96 -6.62 -19.32
CA GLU A 246 -9.16 -7.40 -20.54
C GLU A 246 -10.64 -7.78 -20.70
N PRO A 247 -11.32 -7.40 -21.79
CA PRO A 247 -12.74 -7.68 -21.99
C PRO A 247 -13.11 -9.17 -21.96
N THR A 248 -12.18 -10.05 -22.32
CA THR A 248 -12.37 -11.50 -22.31
C THR A 248 -12.58 -12.07 -20.90
N MET A 249 -12.19 -11.33 -19.86
CA MET A 249 -12.43 -11.71 -18.46
C MET A 249 -13.91 -11.79 -18.09
N LEU A 250 -14.82 -11.25 -18.90
CA LEU A 250 -16.26 -11.46 -18.76
C LEU A 250 -16.66 -12.93 -18.94
N TYR A 251 -15.85 -13.70 -19.66
CA TYR A 251 -16.07 -15.12 -19.98
C TYR A 251 -15.09 -16.04 -19.24
N TYR A 252 -14.43 -15.50 -18.22
CA TYR A 252 -13.48 -16.28 -17.44
C TYR A 252 -14.19 -17.44 -16.73
N ASP A 253 -13.66 -18.66 -16.91
CA ASP A 253 -14.12 -19.86 -16.25
C ASP A 253 -13.07 -20.36 -15.25
N PRO A 254 -13.37 -20.37 -13.93
CA PRO A 254 -12.45 -20.84 -12.90
C PRO A 254 -12.30 -22.36 -12.86
N SER A 255 -13.11 -23.12 -13.62
CA SER A 255 -13.08 -24.59 -13.61
C SER A 255 -11.70 -25.11 -14.03
N GLY A 256 -11.13 -26.01 -13.23
CA GLY A 256 -9.81 -26.58 -13.50
C GLY A 256 -8.61 -25.70 -13.15
N SER A 257 -8.81 -24.52 -12.55
CA SER A 257 -7.70 -23.65 -12.07
C SER A 257 -6.89 -24.29 -10.94
N GLY A 258 -7.53 -25.16 -10.15
CA GLY A 258 -6.94 -25.73 -8.94
C GLY A 258 -6.80 -24.73 -7.78
N VAL A 259 -7.43 -23.56 -7.88
CA VAL A 259 -7.51 -22.57 -6.81
C VAL A 259 -8.49 -23.03 -5.73
N ASN A 260 -8.09 -22.93 -4.46
CA ASN A 260 -8.95 -23.25 -3.32
C ASN A 260 -9.04 -22.12 -2.27
N LEU A 261 -8.27 -21.04 -2.49
CA LEU A 261 -8.25 -19.83 -1.65
C LEU A 261 -8.02 -18.60 -2.52
N THR A 262 -8.60 -17.47 -2.12
CA THR A 262 -8.41 -16.21 -2.84
C THR A 262 -7.99 -15.07 -1.90
N ILE A 263 -7.17 -14.17 -2.42
CA ILE A 263 -6.78 -12.94 -1.76
C ILE A 263 -7.09 -11.76 -2.69
N GLY A 264 -7.84 -10.78 -2.20
CA GLY A 264 -8.28 -9.64 -2.98
C GLY A 264 -9.75 -9.73 -3.38
N LYS A 265 -10.35 -8.56 -3.59
CA LYS A 265 -11.76 -8.44 -3.91
C LYS A 265 -12.08 -9.00 -5.29
N ASP A 266 -11.21 -8.75 -6.25
CA ASP A 266 -11.31 -9.20 -7.64
C ASP A 266 -11.06 -10.71 -7.79
N ALA A 267 -10.03 -11.27 -7.14
CA ALA A 267 -9.82 -12.71 -7.11
C ALA A 267 -11.04 -13.46 -6.53
N GLY A 268 -11.62 -12.94 -5.43
CA GLY A 268 -12.85 -13.48 -4.86
C GLY A 268 -14.07 -13.33 -5.77
N TYR A 269 -14.09 -12.36 -6.68
CA TYR A 269 -15.15 -12.22 -7.68
C TYR A 269 -15.11 -13.33 -8.72
N TYR A 270 -13.90 -13.72 -9.16
CA TYR A 270 -13.74 -14.80 -10.15
C TYR A 270 -13.90 -16.19 -9.54
N HIS A 271 -13.59 -16.38 -8.26
CA HIS A 271 -13.66 -17.67 -7.55
C HIS A 271 -14.66 -17.63 -6.39
N ARG A 272 -15.93 -17.37 -6.69
CA ARG A 272 -17.00 -17.11 -5.69
C ARG A 272 -17.24 -18.25 -4.70
N ASP A 273 -16.93 -19.48 -5.09
CA ASP A 273 -17.14 -20.68 -4.26
C ASP A 273 -15.95 -20.95 -3.32
N GLN A 274 -14.89 -20.15 -3.40
CA GLN A 274 -13.70 -20.31 -2.58
C GLN A 274 -13.67 -19.30 -1.42
N PRO A 275 -13.10 -19.68 -0.26
CA PRO A 275 -12.85 -18.72 0.81
C PRO A 275 -12.01 -17.56 0.31
N ASN A 276 -12.42 -16.36 0.66
CA ASN A 276 -11.76 -15.13 0.22
C ASN A 276 -11.30 -14.29 1.41
N ALA A 277 -10.02 -13.99 1.46
CA ALA A 277 -9.49 -12.88 2.24
C ALA A 277 -9.55 -11.62 1.38
N VAL A 278 -10.55 -10.77 1.57
CA VAL A 278 -10.71 -9.53 0.81
C VAL A 278 -9.47 -8.64 0.88
N TRP A 279 -8.80 -8.65 2.03
CA TRP A 279 -7.52 -7.97 2.30
C TRP A 279 -7.46 -6.52 1.77
N ASN A 280 -8.56 -5.80 1.94
CA ASN A 280 -8.70 -4.39 1.58
C ASN A 280 -9.20 -3.61 2.79
N GLN A 281 -8.33 -3.45 3.77
CA GLN A 281 -8.62 -2.83 5.06
C GLN A 281 -8.35 -1.33 5.01
N ASP A 282 -9.12 -0.54 5.74
CA ASP A 282 -8.90 0.89 5.88
C ASP A 282 -7.56 1.15 6.58
N ARG A 283 -7.34 0.55 7.77
CA ARG A 283 -6.02 0.58 8.40
C ARG A 283 -5.05 -0.30 7.65
N GLN A 284 -3.90 0.27 7.32
CA GLN A 284 -2.98 -0.33 6.37
C GLN A 284 -2.09 -1.37 7.03
N PRO A 285 -2.19 -2.65 6.64
CA PRO A 285 -1.23 -3.66 7.07
C PRO A 285 0.14 -3.37 6.45
N TYR A 286 1.21 -3.45 7.26
CA TYR A 286 2.56 -3.15 6.81
C TYR A 286 3.58 -3.98 7.61
N GLY A 287 4.75 -4.23 7.02
CA GLY A 287 5.84 -4.94 7.67
C GLY A 287 5.48 -6.34 8.17
N TYR A 288 6.07 -6.75 9.26
CA TYR A 288 5.81 -8.06 9.88
C TYR A 288 4.37 -8.18 10.40
N ALA A 289 3.82 -7.11 10.98
CA ALA A 289 2.42 -7.08 11.39
C ALA A 289 1.48 -7.32 10.20
N GLY A 290 1.82 -6.81 9.01
CA GLY A 290 1.08 -7.08 7.78
C GLY A 290 1.08 -8.55 7.39
N VAL A 291 2.24 -9.20 7.45
CA VAL A 291 2.38 -10.66 7.17
C VAL A 291 1.57 -11.47 8.19
N ARG A 292 1.77 -11.24 9.48
CA ARG A 292 1.06 -11.94 10.54
C ARG A 292 -0.45 -11.85 10.38
N ARG A 293 -0.98 -10.65 10.24
CA ARG A 293 -2.44 -10.40 10.08
C ARG A 293 -3.03 -11.05 8.83
N LEU A 294 -2.27 -11.09 7.73
CA LEU A 294 -2.72 -11.77 6.51
C LEU A 294 -2.93 -13.27 6.77
N PHE A 295 -1.94 -13.94 7.35
CA PHE A 295 -2.02 -15.38 7.60
C PHE A 295 -3.00 -15.74 8.70
N GLU A 296 -3.18 -14.90 9.73
CA GLU A 296 -4.26 -15.02 10.70
C GLU A 296 -5.64 -14.95 10.01
N THR A 297 -5.84 -13.95 9.13
CA THR A 297 -7.08 -13.80 8.34
C THR A 297 -7.33 -15.02 7.46
N LEU A 298 -6.31 -15.52 6.78
CA LEU A 298 -6.42 -16.71 5.92
C LEU A 298 -6.80 -17.96 6.74
N THR A 299 -6.18 -18.14 7.91
CA THR A 299 -6.49 -19.22 8.84
C THR A 299 -7.97 -19.18 9.26
N GLU A 300 -8.46 -18.00 9.67
CA GLU A 300 -9.87 -17.81 10.04
C GLU A 300 -10.81 -18.17 8.89
N LYS A 301 -10.50 -17.76 7.66
CA LYS A 301 -11.34 -18.03 6.47
C LYS A 301 -11.44 -19.52 6.15
N VAL A 302 -10.35 -20.26 6.32
CA VAL A 302 -10.34 -21.72 6.09
C VAL A 302 -11.17 -22.42 7.16
N LEU A 303 -10.99 -22.07 8.42
CA LEU A 303 -11.74 -22.68 9.53
C LEU A 303 -13.25 -22.42 9.44
N GLN A 304 -13.65 -21.19 9.09
CA GLN A 304 -15.06 -20.83 8.90
C GLN A 304 -15.75 -21.62 7.76
N LYS A 305 -15.00 -22.05 6.72
CA LYS A 305 -15.54 -22.90 5.65
C LYS A 305 -15.76 -24.33 6.16
N GLY A 306 -14.82 -24.85 6.96
CA GLY A 306 -14.92 -26.21 7.54
C GLY A 306 -16.10 -26.40 8.49
N GLU A 307 -16.56 -25.33 9.17
CA GLU A 307 -17.72 -25.38 10.08
C GLU A 307 -19.08 -25.34 9.35
N LYS A 308 -19.10 -24.99 8.06
CA LYS A 308 -20.34 -24.86 7.26
C LYS A 308 -20.62 -26.11 6.38
N VAL A 309 -19.76 -27.09 6.41
CA VAL A 309 -19.89 -28.39 5.73
C VAL A 309 -20.23 -29.46 6.77
#